data_cc375f953db0d7f735fe8b1fbf498720
#
_entry.id   cc375f953db0d7f735fe8b1fbf498720
#
_cell.length_a   1.000
_cell.length_b   1.000
_cell.length_c   1.000
_cell.angle_alpha   90.00
_cell.angle_beta   90.00
_cell.angle_gamma   90.00
#
_symmetry.space_group_name_H-M   'P 1'
#
loop_
_entity.id
_entity.type
_entity.pdbx_description
1 polymer ?
#
loop_
_entity_poly.entity_id
_entity_poly.type
_entity_poly.pdbx_seq_one_letter_code
_entity_poly.pdbx_strand_id
1 'polypeptide(L)'
;MYGAHAHAPVSQGRERPLTVHDLNELLLVCSLVLLVAVAAVRISSRSGLPSLLVYLGIGVAMGQDGIGGIKFDNAELTQVIGYAALVVILAEGGLGTKWKEIKPALPAASALALVGVAVSVGVTATAAHYLTGLEWRQALIVGAVVSSTDAAAVFSVLRKIPLPARVMGTLEAESGFNDAPVVILVVAFSHAGPVEHWYVLVGEILLELAIGAALGMAVGWLGAWGLRHVALPASGLYPIAVMAIAVVAYAAGALAHGSGFLAVYLASMVMGNARLPHWPATRGFADGLGWIAQIGMFVLLGLLVTPHELGDDILPALVIGLVLTMIARPLSVVLCLTPFRVPWQEQALMSWAGLRGAVPVILATIPMVGGVEGSRRIFNIVFVLVVVYTLVQGPTLPWLARKLHLGQDADAAADLGIESAPLERLRGHLLSLVIPPDSKMHGVEINELRLPPGAAVTLVVREGTSFVPLPTTVLRRGDELLVVATDPVRDAAERRLRAVGRGGKLAGWLGTNGDTPDR
;
A
#
# COMPACT_ATOMS: atom_id res chain seq x y z
N MET A 1 18.88 35.53 54.10
CA MET A 1 19.68 35.75 52.87
C MET A 1 19.22 34.75 51.81
N TYR A 2 18.30 35.18 50.98
CA TYR A 2 17.76 34.40 49.84
C TYR A 2 18.58 34.72 48.60
N GLY A 3 19.32 33.74 48.08
CA GLY A 3 20.01 33.83 46.79
C GLY A 3 19.05 33.57 45.64
N ALA A 4 18.71 34.59 44.87
CA ALA A 4 17.95 34.48 43.65
C ALA A 4 18.86 33.89 42.53
N HIS A 5 18.63 32.65 42.15
CA HIS A 5 19.18 32.12 40.90
C HIS A 5 18.35 32.70 39.74
N ALA A 6 18.97 33.62 39.02
CA ALA A 6 18.43 34.15 37.77
C ALA A 6 18.48 33.02 36.71
N HIS A 7 17.33 32.57 36.27
CA HIS A 7 17.19 31.78 35.06
C HIS A 7 17.59 32.68 33.86
N ALA A 8 18.66 32.31 33.18
CA ALA A 8 19.03 32.92 31.90
C ALA A 8 17.90 32.60 30.90
N PRO A 9 17.43 33.55 30.08
CA PRO A 9 16.42 33.28 29.08
C PRO A 9 17.05 32.41 28.01
N VAL A 10 16.42 31.24 27.76
CA VAL A 10 16.67 30.41 26.58
C VAL A 10 16.52 31.30 25.36
N SER A 11 17.58 31.47 24.59
CA SER A 11 17.59 32.22 23.34
C SER A 11 16.62 31.53 22.36
N GLN A 12 15.39 32.04 22.26
CA GLN A 12 14.50 31.74 21.14
C GLN A 12 15.25 32.17 19.87
N GLY A 13 15.77 31.19 19.13
CA GLY A 13 16.27 31.42 17.79
C GLY A 13 15.17 32.09 16.98
N ARG A 14 15.36 33.37 16.65
CA ARG A 14 14.47 34.08 15.72
C ARG A 14 14.47 33.30 14.42
N GLU A 15 13.39 32.58 14.17
CA GLU A 15 13.12 32.01 12.85
C GLU A 15 13.15 33.17 11.86
N ARG A 16 14.07 33.12 10.91
CA ARG A 16 14.11 34.10 9.82
C ARG A 16 12.81 33.97 9.05
N PRO A 17 12.11 35.06 8.73
CA PRO A 17 10.93 34.98 7.89
C PRO A 17 11.32 34.36 6.54
N LEU A 18 10.55 33.36 6.09
CA LEU A 18 10.74 32.71 4.78
C LEU A 18 10.70 33.78 3.69
N THR A 19 11.76 33.86 2.91
CA THR A 19 11.87 34.79 1.78
C THR A 19 11.40 34.13 0.49
N VAL A 20 11.08 34.93 -0.54
CA VAL A 20 10.78 34.40 -1.89
C VAL A 20 11.96 33.61 -2.46
N HIS A 21 13.17 33.95 -2.07
CA HIS A 21 14.39 33.23 -2.48
C HIS A 21 14.41 31.83 -1.87
N ASP A 22 14.14 31.68 -0.58
CA ASP A 22 14.06 30.39 0.11
C ASP A 22 12.96 29.50 -0.50
N LEU A 23 11.80 30.10 -0.90
CA LEU A 23 10.75 29.38 -1.61
C LEU A 23 11.22 28.86 -2.97
N ASN A 24 11.94 29.67 -3.75
CA ASN A 24 12.43 29.26 -5.06
C ASN A 24 13.46 28.11 -4.94
N GLU A 25 14.37 28.18 -3.96
CA GLU A 25 15.30 27.09 -3.68
C GLU A 25 14.58 25.81 -3.28
N LEU A 26 13.60 25.90 -2.38
CA LEU A 26 12.78 24.77 -1.95
C LEU A 26 12.04 24.14 -3.13
N LEU A 27 11.38 24.95 -3.96
CA LEU A 27 10.67 24.47 -5.15
C LEU A 27 11.62 23.79 -6.14
N LEU A 28 12.80 24.35 -6.37
CA LEU A 28 13.79 23.73 -7.25
C LEU A 28 14.25 22.37 -6.71
N VAL A 29 14.63 22.31 -5.43
CA VAL A 29 15.09 21.07 -4.79
C VAL A 29 13.97 20.01 -4.81
N CYS A 30 12.75 20.34 -4.38
CA CYS A 30 11.62 19.41 -4.38
C CYS A 30 11.29 18.89 -5.79
N SER A 31 11.34 19.78 -6.80
CA SER A 31 11.08 19.39 -8.20
C SER A 31 12.15 18.46 -8.74
N LEU A 32 13.42 18.74 -8.46
CA LEU A 32 14.55 17.88 -8.86
C LEU A 32 14.46 16.51 -8.17
N VAL A 33 14.14 16.47 -6.89
CA VAL A 33 13.94 15.22 -6.14
C VAL A 33 12.84 14.40 -6.75
N LEU A 34 11.68 14.99 -7.06
CA LEU A 34 10.58 14.30 -7.72
C LEU A 34 10.99 13.74 -9.08
N LEU A 35 11.70 14.52 -9.90
CA LEU A 35 12.17 14.06 -11.21
C LEU A 35 13.16 12.89 -11.08
N VAL A 36 14.12 12.99 -10.17
CA VAL A 36 15.07 11.91 -9.90
C VAL A 36 14.35 10.66 -9.37
N ALA A 37 13.39 10.83 -8.46
CA ALA A 37 12.60 9.73 -7.91
C ALA A 37 11.79 9.03 -9.01
N VAL A 38 11.13 9.78 -9.90
CA VAL A 38 10.38 9.22 -11.04
C VAL A 38 11.31 8.46 -11.99
N ALA A 39 12.48 9.03 -12.31
CA ALA A 39 13.48 8.34 -13.15
C ALA A 39 14.00 7.05 -12.48
N ALA A 40 14.19 7.07 -11.17
CA ALA A 40 14.68 5.96 -10.37
C ALA A 40 13.69 4.77 -10.31
N VAL A 41 12.38 5.01 -10.40
CA VAL A 41 11.36 3.94 -10.52
C VAL A 41 11.65 3.00 -11.70
N ARG A 42 12.10 3.56 -12.83
CA ARG A 42 12.43 2.77 -14.02
C ARG A 42 13.63 1.84 -13.78
N ILE A 43 14.59 2.28 -12.98
CA ILE A 43 15.77 1.49 -12.62
C ILE A 43 15.37 0.41 -11.62
N SER A 44 14.62 0.78 -10.59
CA SER A 44 14.08 -0.11 -9.57
C SER A 44 13.25 -1.25 -10.18
N SER A 45 12.36 -0.95 -11.12
CA SER A 45 11.51 -1.96 -11.79
C SER A 45 12.29 -3.00 -12.61
N ARG A 46 13.53 -2.67 -13.03
CA ARG A 46 14.43 -3.59 -13.74
C ARG A 46 15.29 -4.42 -12.80
N SER A 47 15.71 -3.86 -11.68
CA SER A 47 16.59 -4.51 -10.71
C SER A 47 15.83 -5.41 -9.72
N GLY A 48 14.48 -5.32 -9.66
CA GLY A 48 13.67 -6.04 -8.67
C GLY A 48 13.78 -5.49 -7.25
N LEU A 49 14.43 -4.34 -7.08
CA LEU A 49 14.50 -3.65 -5.79
C LEU A 49 13.19 -2.87 -5.55
N PRO A 50 12.65 -2.85 -4.33
CA PRO A 50 11.55 -1.97 -3.98
C PRO A 50 11.91 -0.50 -4.20
N SER A 51 11.07 0.25 -4.94
CA SER A 51 11.29 1.68 -5.24
C SER A 51 11.43 2.54 -3.97
N LEU A 52 10.81 2.11 -2.89
CA LEU A 52 10.85 2.76 -1.57
C LEU A 52 12.28 2.98 -1.06
N LEU A 53 13.16 1.98 -1.24
CA LEU A 53 14.56 2.07 -0.83
C LEU A 53 15.34 3.10 -1.64
N VAL A 54 14.98 3.30 -2.89
CA VAL A 54 15.61 4.33 -3.73
C VAL A 54 15.21 5.72 -3.24
N TYR A 55 13.95 5.95 -2.89
CA TYR A 55 13.48 7.23 -2.35
C TYR A 55 14.14 7.54 -1.00
N LEU A 56 14.24 6.52 -0.15
CA LEU A 56 14.95 6.62 1.13
C LEU A 56 16.44 6.97 0.92
N GLY A 57 17.09 6.30 -0.04
CA GLY A 57 18.47 6.57 -0.41
C GLY A 57 18.69 7.98 -0.96
N ILE A 58 17.73 8.53 -1.73
CA ILE A 58 17.76 9.93 -2.17
C ILE A 58 17.74 10.87 -0.95
N GLY A 59 16.84 10.61 0.03
CA GLY A 59 16.77 11.40 1.26
C GLY A 59 18.08 11.37 2.06
N VAL A 60 18.66 10.18 2.25
CA VAL A 60 19.96 10.02 2.94
C VAL A 60 21.07 10.73 2.18
N ALA A 61 21.11 10.64 0.84
CA ALA A 61 22.12 11.34 0.03
C ALA A 61 22.01 12.87 0.10
N MET A 62 20.81 13.39 0.32
CA MET A 62 20.57 14.83 0.53
C MET A 62 20.80 15.27 1.98
N GLY A 63 20.82 14.33 2.93
CA GLY A 63 20.97 14.58 4.36
C GLY A 63 22.36 15.11 4.76
N GLN A 64 22.54 15.28 6.07
CA GLN A 64 23.71 15.90 6.67
C GLN A 64 25.04 15.23 6.28
N ASP A 65 25.07 13.90 6.24
CA ASP A 65 26.25 13.10 5.90
C ASP A 65 26.34 12.79 4.40
N GLY A 66 25.35 13.21 3.62
CA GLY A 66 25.28 12.97 2.18
C GLY A 66 25.84 14.14 1.35
N ILE A 67 25.71 14.03 0.03
CA ILE A 67 26.17 15.02 -0.94
C ILE A 67 25.43 16.37 -0.76
N GLY A 68 24.18 16.34 -0.29
CA GLY A 68 23.34 17.53 -0.13
C GLY A 68 23.69 18.36 1.10
N GLY A 69 24.26 17.78 2.14
CA GLY A 69 24.64 18.46 3.38
C GLY A 69 23.47 19.13 4.14
N ILE A 70 22.24 18.74 3.87
CA ILE A 70 21.04 19.33 4.48
C ILE A 70 20.91 18.84 5.91
N LYS A 71 21.02 19.75 6.86
CA LYS A 71 20.79 19.46 8.29
C LYS A 71 19.29 19.51 8.56
N PHE A 72 18.69 18.34 8.71
CA PHE A 72 17.28 18.20 9.03
C PHE A 72 17.11 17.27 10.24
N ASP A 73 16.71 17.83 11.37
CA ASP A 73 16.51 17.11 12.64
C ASP A 73 15.21 17.58 13.31
N ASN A 74 14.12 17.58 12.55
CA ASN A 74 12.80 17.97 13.04
C ASN A 74 11.85 16.76 13.01
N ALA A 75 11.85 15.97 14.08
CA ALA A 75 11.00 14.79 14.22
C ALA A 75 9.50 15.14 14.23
N GLU A 76 9.11 16.29 14.81
CA GLU A 76 7.72 16.74 14.87
C GLU A 76 7.18 17.05 13.46
N LEU A 77 7.91 17.82 12.67
CA LEU A 77 7.56 18.12 11.29
C LEU A 77 7.50 16.83 10.44
N THR A 78 8.46 15.92 10.65
CA THR A 78 8.49 14.62 9.97
C THR A 78 7.26 13.80 10.31
N GLN A 79 6.84 13.77 11.59
CA GLN A 79 5.66 13.06 12.04
C GLN A 79 4.39 13.63 11.39
N VAL A 80 4.20 14.95 11.41
CA VAL A 80 3.02 15.61 10.84
C VAL A 80 2.91 15.37 9.33
N ILE A 81 4.00 15.58 8.58
CA ILE A 81 4.02 15.33 7.13
C ILE A 81 3.87 13.83 6.84
N GLY A 82 4.51 12.98 7.64
CA GLY A 82 4.40 11.53 7.53
C GLY A 82 2.98 11.03 7.74
N TYR A 83 2.27 11.55 8.73
CA TYR A 83 0.85 11.23 8.96
C TYR A 83 -0.03 11.72 7.81
N ALA A 84 0.18 12.94 7.30
CA ALA A 84 -0.55 13.44 6.16
C ALA A 84 -0.33 12.57 4.91
N ALA A 85 0.92 12.17 4.67
CA ALA A 85 1.26 11.25 3.58
C ALA A 85 0.61 9.87 3.77
N LEU A 86 0.62 9.34 4.99
CA LEU A 86 0.01 8.05 5.32
C LEU A 86 -1.52 8.08 5.11
N VAL A 87 -2.20 9.16 5.46
CA VAL A 87 -3.63 9.36 5.18
C VAL A 87 -3.92 9.27 3.69
N VAL A 88 -3.09 9.90 2.85
CA VAL A 88 -3.22 9.84 1.39
C VAL A 88 -2.98 8.43 0.84
N ILE A 89 -1.94 7.76 1.32
CA ILE A 89 -1.58 6.39 0.91
C ILE A 89 -2.69 5.40 1.30
N LEU A 90 -3.23 5.51 2.52
CA LEU A 90 -4.34 4.66 2.97
C LEU A 90 -5.64 4.96 2.21
N ALA A 91 -5.88 6.23 1.85
CA ALA A 91 -7.01 6.60 1.00
C ALA A 91 -6.88 5.97 -0.39
N GLU A 92 -5.71 6.05 -1.02
CA GLU A 92 -5.43 5.45 -2.32
C GLU A 92 -5.58 3.92 -2.26
N GLY A 93 -4.96 3.27 -1.25
CA GLY A 93 -5.08 1.83 -1.02
C GLY A 93 -6.53 1.39 -0.84
N GLY A 94 -7.29 2.07 0.04
CA GLY A 94 -8.70 1.79 0.27
C GLY A 94 -9.57 1.95 -0.98
N LEU A 95 -9.35 3.00 -1.79
CA LEU A 95 -10.04 3.18 -3.07
C LEU A 95 -9.75 2.03 -4.06
N GLY A 96 -8.56 1.44 -3.99
CA GLY A 96 -8.15 0.30 -4.82
C GLY A 96 -8.72 -1.03 -4.38
N THR A 97 -9.03 -1.16 -3.11
CA THR A 97 -9.43 -2.40 -2.47
C THR A 97 -10.84 -2.84 -2.89
N LYS A 98 -10.95 -4.03 -3.49
CA LYS A 98 -12.23 -4.58 -3.91
C LYS A 98 -12.86 -5.44 -2.81
N TRP A 99 -14.00 -5.02 -2.31
CA TRP A 99 -14.73 -5.69 -1.25
C TRP A 99 -14.95 -7.19 -1.50
N LYS A 100 -15.28 -7.57 -2.74
CA LYS A 100 -15.49 -8.97 -3.11
C LYS A 100 -14.26 -9.85 -2.92
N GLU A 101 -13.07 -9.28 -3.14
CA GLU A 101 -11.78 -9.99 -3.05
C GLU A 101 -11.33 -10.13 -1.59
N ILE A 102 -11.53 -9.08 -0.75
CA ILE A 102 -11.09 -9.13 0.66
C ILE A 102 -12.10 -9.76 1.60
N LYS A 103 -13.41 -9.71 1.30
CA LYS A 103 -14.46 -10.24 2.18
C LYS A 103 -14.22 -11.66 2.68
N PRO A 104 -13.80 -12.64 1.86
CA PRO A 104 -13.48 -13.99 2.33
C PRO A 104 -12.25 -14.05 3.23
N ALA A 105 -11.32 -13.09 3.08
CA ALA A 105 -10.07 -13.02 3.81
C ALA A 105 -10.19 -12.27 5.15
N LEU A 106 -11.27 -11.49 5.37
CA LEU A 106 -11.45 -10.65 6.54
C LEU A 106 -11.22 -11.35 7.88
N PRO A 107 -11.78 -12.56 8.16
CA PRO A 107 -11.56 -13.19 9.46
C PRO A 107 -10.09 -13.53 9.72
N ALA A 108 -9.40 -14.04 8.69
CA ALA A 108 -7.99 -14.38 8.77
C ALA A 108 -7.11 -13.12 8.90
N ALA A 109 -7.39 -12.08 8.12
CA ALA A 109 -6.69 -10.79 8.18
C ALA A 109 -6.91 -10.08 9.52
N SER A 110 -8.13 -10.07 10.05
CA SER A 110 -8.42 -9.50 11.38
C SER A 110 -7.69 -10.25 12.51
N ALA A 111 -7.61 -11.58 12.42
CA ALA A 111 -6.82 -12.36 13.37
C ALA A 111 -5.33 -11.99 13.31
N LEU A 112 -4.76 -11.81 12.11
CA LEU A 112 -3.38 -11.36 11.93
C LEU A 112 -3.17 -9.93 12.43
N ALA A 113 -4.10 -9.02 12.15
CA ALA A 113 -3.99 -7.62 12.54
C ALA A 113 -4.11 -7.40 14.06
N LEU A 114 -4.79 -8.27 14.79
CA LEU A 114 -4.96 -8.14 16.24
C LEU A 114 -4.07 -9.14 16.99
N VAL A 115 -4.36 -10.44 16.87
CA VAL A 115 -3.62 -11.49 17.60
C VAL A 115 -2.21 -11.63 17.05
N GLY A 116 -2.05 -11.57 15.72
CA GLY A 116 -0.75 -11.64 15.06
C GLY A 116 0.17 -10.48 15.47
N VAL A 117 -0.36 -9.26 15.54
CA VAL A 117 0.39 -8.09 16.04
C VAL A 117 0.78 -8.29 17.50
N ALA A 118 -0.13 -8.71 18.38
CA ALA A 118 0.18 -8.95 19.79
C ALA A 118 1.30 -10.01 19.98
N VAL A 119 1.24 -11.11 19.23
CA VAL A 119 2.29 -12.15 19.22
C VAL A 119 3.61 -11.58 18.68
N SER A 120 3.57 -10.84 17.58
CA SER A 120 4.77 -10.22 16.99
C SER A 120 5.42 -9.24 17.97
N VAL A 121 4.63 -8.38 18.61
CA VAL A 121 5.11 -7.42 19.63
C VAL A 121 5.74 -8.16 20.79
N GLY A 122 5.05 -9.15 21.36
CA GLY A 122 5.54 -9.90 22.51
C GLY A 122 6.87 -10.62 22.24
N VAL A 123 6.96 -11.35 21.12
CA VAL A 123 8.18 -12.09 20.75
C VAL A 123 9.32 -11.13 20.43
N THR A 124 9.04 -10.09 19.63
CA THR A 124 10.07 -9.13 19.22
C THR A 124 10.57 -8.30 20.38
N ALA A 125 9.68 -7.82 21.25
CA ALA A 125 10.07 -7.06 22.45
C ALA A 125 10.91 -7.91 23.41
N THR A 126 10.52 -9.18 23.63
CA THR A 126 11.29 -10.10 24.45
C THR A 126 12.70 -10.31 23.90
N ALA A 127 12.81 -10.53 22.58
CA ALA A 127 14.12 -10.64 21.94
C ALA A 127 14.94 -9.34 22.02
N ALA A 128 14.30 -8.19 21.77
CA ALA A 128 14.95 -6.89 21.87
C ALA A 128 15.51 -6.63 23.28
N HIS A 129 14.74 -6.96 24.32
CA HIS A 129 15.20 -6.81 25.69
C HIS A 129 16.38 -7.72 26.02
N TYR A 130 16.24 -9.04 25.82
CA TYR A 130 17.25 -10.01 26.27
C TYR A 130 18.49 -10.11 25.36
N LEU A 131 18.34 -9.86 24.06
CA LEU A 131 19.44 -10.04 23.11
C LEU A 131 20.19 -8.74 22.80
N THR A 132 19.55 -7.56 22.96
CA THR A 132 20.18 -6.28 22.61
C THR A 132 20.29 -5.32 23.79
N GLY A 133 19.82 -5.72 24.98
CA GLY A 133 19.92 -4.93 26.21
C GLY A 133 19.05 -3.67 26.23
N LEU A 134 18.01 -3.59 25.39
CA LEU A 134 17.04 -2.51 25.45
C LEU A 134 16.18 -2.62 26.70
N GLU A 135 15.83 -1.50 27.30
CA GLU A 135 14.84 -1.48 28.39
C GLU A 135 13.48 -2.01 27.89
N TRP A 136 12.68 -2.59 28.80
CA TRP A 136 11.38 -3.16 28.43
C TRP A 136 10.48 -2.20 27.65
N ARG A 137 10.46 -0.93 28.06
CA ARG A 137 9.66 0.09 27.39
C ARG A 137 10.14 0.33 25.96
N GLN A 138 11.44 0.50 25.77
CA GLN A 138 12.05 0.66 24.44
C GLN A 138 11.83 -0.58 23.58
N ALA A 139 11.99 -1.76 24.17
CA ALA A 139 11.76 -3.05 23.50
C ALA A 139 10.30 -3.22 23.03
N LEU A 140 9.32 -2.83 23.87
CA LEU A 140 7.90 -2.84 23.51
C LEU A 140 7.58 -1.85 22.38
N ILE A 141 8.17 -0.64 22.42
CA ILE A 141 8.02 0.35 21.35
C ILE A 141 8.59 -0.21 20.04
N VAL A 142 9.82 -0.74 20.05
CA VAL A 142 10.44 -1.35 18.87
C VAL A 142 9.56 -2.50 18.34
N GLY A 143 9.13 -3.41 19.22
CA GLY A 143 8.27 -4.52 18.87
C GLY A 143 6.95 -4.07 18.25
N ALA A 144 6.30 -3.05 18.81
CA ALA A 144 5.07 -2.49 18.26
C ALA A 144 5.31 -1.85 16.88
N VAL A 145 6.27 -0.95 16.79
CA VAL A 145 6.61 -0.22 15.55
C VAL A 145 6.89 -1.18 14.39
N VAL A 146 7.72 -2.21 14.60
CA VAL A 146 8.10 -3.13 13.53
C VAL A 146 7.06 -4.22 13.24
N SER A 147 5.93 -4.26 13.97
CA SER A 147 4.87 -5.24 13.74
C SER A 147 3.92 -4.85 12.58
N SER A 148 3.87 -3.56 12.20
CA SER A 148 3.13 -3.12 11.00
C SER A 148 3.74 -3.73 9.73
N THR A 149 2.89 -4.11 8.77
CA THR A 149 3.28 -4.68 7.47
C THR A 149 2.76 -3.82 6.32
N ASP A 150 3.48 -3.82 5.20
CA ASP A 150 3.18 -3.01 4.02
C ASP A 150 2.86 -3.90 2.81
N ALA A 151 1.57 -4.02 2.50
CA ALA A 151 1.11 -4.77 1.34
C ALA A 151 1.52 -4.12 0.01
N ALA A 152 1.61 -2.78 -0.05
CA ALA A 152 2.01 -2.08 -1.28
C ALA A 152 3.45 -2.44 -1.66
N ALA A 153 4.37 -2.52 -0.69
CA ALA A 153 5.73 -3.00 -0.91
C ALA A 153 5.74 -4.45 -1.44
N VAL A 154 4.92 -5.34 -0.86
CA VAL A 154 4.80 -6.74 -1.30
C VAL A 154 4.29 -6.83 -2.74
N PHE A 155 3.21 -6.11 -3.06
CA PHE A 155 2.61 -6.16 -4.40
C PHE A 155 3.49 -5.51 -5.47
N SER A 156 4.28 -4.48 -5.12
CA SER A 156 5.24 -3.89 -6.04
C SER A 156 6.27 -4.90 -6.54
N VAL A 157 6.70 -5.81 -5.67
CA VAL A 157 7.68 -6.87 -5.96
C VAL A 157 7.03 -8.06 -6.67
N LEU A 158 5.80 -8.43 -6.27
CA LEU A 158 5.08 -9.60 -6.80
C LEU A 158 4.20 -9.29 -8.02
N ARG A 159 4.23 -8.07 -8.55
CA ARG A 159 3.37 -7.60 -9.66
C ARG A 159 3.32 -8.56 -10.87
N LYS A 160 4.40 -9.32 -11.11
CA LYS A 160 4.51 -10.24 -12.26
C LYS A 160 4.12 -11.68 -11.93
N ILE A 161 3.78 -11.98 -10.69
CA ILE A 161 3.43 -13.33 -10.23
C ILE A 161 1.96 -13.32 -9.82
N PRO A 162 1.10 -14.06 -10.53
CA PRO A 162 -0.29 -14.19 -10.14
C PRO A 162 -0.36 -15.04 -8.86
N LEU A 163 -0.75 -14.39 -7.76
CA LEU A 163 -0.98 -15.05 -6.48
C LEU A 163 -2.45 -15.47 -6.33
N PRO A 164 -2.73 -16.50 -5.52
CA PRO A 164 -4.10 -16.83 -5.14
C PRO A 164 -4.83 -15.62 -4.55
N ALA A 165 -6.09 -15.40 -4.93
CA ALA A 165 -6.89 -14.26 -4.47
C ALA A 165 -6.99 -14.20 -2.93
N ARG A 166 -7.00 -15.36 -2.25
CA ARG A 166 -6.97 -15.44 -0.79
C ARG A 166 -5.71 -14.81 -0.21
N VAL A 167 -4.53 -15.11 -0.76
CA VAL A 167 -3.25 -14.55 -0.27
C VAL A 167 -3.22 -13.04 -0.46
N MET A 168 -3.59 -12.59 -1.67
CA MET A 168 -3.66 -11.15 -1.96
C MET A 168 -4.64 -10.43 -1.04
N GLY A 169 -5.86 -10.93 -0.93
CA GLY A 169 -6.88 -10.33 -0.08
C GLY A 169 -6.51 -10.34 1.41
N THR A 170 -5.82 -11.40 1.89
CA THR A 170 -5.37 -11.46 3.29
C THR A 170 -4.27 -10.45 3.56
N LEU A 171 -3.25 -10.33 2.69
CA LEU A 171 -2.15 -9.38 2.85
C LEU A 171 -2.64 -7.94 2.76
N GLU A 172 -3.55 -7.64 1.82
CA GLU A 172 -4.12 -6.31 1.64
C GLU A 172 -4.97 -5.89 2.84
N ALA A 173 -5.86 -6.78 3.29
CA ALA A 173 -6.70 -6.50 4.46
C ALA A 173 -5.90 -6.45 5.76
N GLU A 174 -4.89 -7.32 5.94
CA GLU A 174 -3.99 -7.27 7.08
C GLU A 174 -3.30 -5.92 7.17
N SER A 175 -2.65 -5.48 6.09
CA SER A 175 -1.92 -4.20 6.05
C SER A 175 -2.85 -2.99 6.33
N GLY A 176 -4.07 -2.99 5.78
CA GLY A 176 -5.01 -1.91 6.04
C GLY A 176 -5.55 -1.87 7.48
N PHE A 177 -5.53 -3.01 8.19
CA PHE A 177 -6.08 -3.11 9.53
C PHE A 177 -5.03 -3.07 10.65
N ASN A 178 -3.80 -3.51 10.40
CA ASN A 178 -2.77 -3.64 11.44
C ASN A 178 -2.14 -2.30 11.84
N ASP A 179 -2.17 -1.28 10.96
CA ASP A 179 -1.62 0.05 11.28
C ASP A 179 -2.33 0.68 12.49
N ALA A 180 -3.64 0.50 12.58
CA ALA A 180 -4.43 1.08 13.66
C ALA A 180 -4.03 0.55 15.06
N PRO A 181 -4.04 -0.76 15.36
CA PRO A 181 -3.61 -1.27 16.65
C PRO A 181 -2.12 -0.99 16.94
N VAL A 182 -1.27 -0.97 15.89
CA VAL A 182 0.14 -0.66 16.06
C VAL A 182 0.34 0.79 16.52
N VAL A 183 -0.35 1.77 15.90
CA VAL A 183 -0.29 3.18 16.31
C VAL A 183 -0.72 3.33 17.77
N ILE A 184 -1.83 2.72 18.17
CA ILE A 184 -2.34 2.77 19.55
C ILE A 184 -1.30 2.21 20.53
N LEU A 185 -0.70 1.06 20.22
CA LEU A 185 0.35 0.46 21.04
C LEU A 185 1.59 1.34 21.16
N VAL A 186 2.05 1.92 20.04
CA VAL A 186 3.22 2.81 20.06
C VAL A 186 2.95 4.06 20.89
N VAL A 187 1.77 4.68 20.74
CA VAL A 187 1.36 5.83 21.53
C VAL A 187 1.27 5.45 23.02
N ALA A 188 0.61 4.35 23.37
CA ALA A 188 0.47 3.88 24.75
C ALA A 188 1.83 3.62 25.41
N PHE A 189 2.76 2.98 24.71
CA PHE A 189 4.11 2.72 25.25
C PHE A 189 5.01 3.95 25.25
N SER A 190 4.68 4.99 24.47
CA SER A 190 5.44 6.25 24.45
C SER A 190 5.03 7.23 25.53
N HIS A 191 3.87 7.06 26.20
CA HIS A 191 3.45 7.91 27.31
C HIS A 191 4.24 7.66 28.58
N ALA A 192 4.61 8.74 29.29
CA ALA A 192 5.44 8.72 30.51
C ALA A 192 4.63 8.31 31.76
N GLY A 193 3.97 7.17 31.75
CA GLY A 193 3.19 6.66 32.88
C GLY A 193 3.42 5.17 33.11
N PRO A 194 2.96 4.61 34.22
CA PRO A 194 2.92 3.16 34.39
C PRO A 194 2.03 2.60 33.26
N VAL A 195 2.51 1.51 32.62
CA VAL A 195 1.70 0.80 31.63
C VAL A 195 0.40 0.38 32.32
N GLU A 196 -0.72 0.83 31.78
CA GLU A 196 -2.03 0.44 32.30
C GLU A 196 -2.21 -1.08 32.24
N HIS A 197 -3.17 -1.58 32.99
CA HIS A 197 -3.45 -3.02 32.98
C HIS A 197 -3.77 -3.45 31.52
N TRP A 198 -3.17 -4.56 31.08
CA TRP A 198 -3.30 -5.07 29.70
C TRP A 198 -4.76 -5.16 29.19
N TYR A 199 -5.74 -5.43 30.09
CA TYR A 199 -7.15 -5.51 29.71
C TYR A 199 -7.76 -4.13 29.41
N VAL A 200 -7.25 -3.04 30.03
CA VAL A 200 -7.64 -1.66 29.72
C VAL A 200 -7.12 -1.31 28.33
N LEU A 201 -5.85 -1.57 28.06
CA LEU A 201 -5.24 -1.34 26.76
C LEU A 201 -5.97 -2.11 25.63
N VAL A 202 -6.33 -3.37 25.87
CA VAL A 202 -7.13 -4.15 24.90
C VAL A 202 -8.52 -3.51 24.71
N GLY A 203 -9.15 -3.05 25.78
CA GLY A 203 -10.44 -2.35 25.72
C GLY A 203 -10.36 -1.06 24.91
N GLU A 204 -9.32 -0.26 25.12
CA GLU A 204 -9.06 0.98 24.36
C GLU A 204 -8.84 0.68 22.88
N ILE A 205 -7.98 -0.29 22.55
CA ILE A 205 -7.74 -0.71 21.15
C ILE A 205 -9.06 -1.09 20.48
N LEU A 206 -9.88 -1.92 21.11
CA LEU A 206 -11.16 -2.36 20.54
C LEU A 206 -12.15 -1.20 20.39
N LEU A 207 -12.19 -0.28 21.34
CA LEU A 207 -13.06 0.90 21.29
C LEU A 207 -12.62 1.85 20.18
N GLU A 208 -11.33 2.20 20.10
CA GLU A 208 -10.80 3.07 19.04
C GLU A 208 -11.02 2.48 17.64
N LEU A 209 -10.82 1.17 17.49
CA LEU A 209 -11.11 0.46 16.23
C LEU A 209 -12.61 0.49 15.89
N ALA A 210 -13.48 0.29 16.88
CA ALA A 210 -14.94 0.31 16.67
C ALA A 210 -15.43 1.70 16.25
N ILE A 211 -14.95 2.76 16.92
CA ILE A 211 -15.28 4.15 16.59
C ILE A 211 -14.75 4.50 15.20
N GLY A 212 -13.49 4.19 14.93
CA GLY A 212 -12.87 4.44 13.62
C GLY A 212 -13.60 3.73 12.48
N ALA A 213 -13.98 2.46 12.68
CA ALA A 213 -14.72 1.69 11.71
C ALA A 213 -16.14 2.26 11.48
N ALA A 214 -16.86 2.59 12.54
CA ALA A 214 -18.20 3.15 12.45
C ALA A 214 -18.21 4.49 11.69
N LEU A 215 -17.30 5.41 12.06
CA LEU A 215 -17.17 6.72 11.42
C LEU A 215 -16.68 6.60 9.98
N GLY A 216 -15.68 5.75 9.73
CA GLY A 216 -15.17 5.51 8.37
C GLY A 216 -16.27 4.98 7.43
N MET A 217 -17.02 3.98 7.87
CA MET A 217 -18.15 3.46 7.08
C MET A 217 -19.26 4.50 6.88
N ALA A 218 -19.62 5.27 7.92
CA ALA A 218 -20.66 6.27 7.84
C ALA A 218 -20.27 7.42 6.88
N VAL A 219 -19.06 7.98 7.03
CA VAL A 219 -18.55 9.05 6.16
C VAL A 219 -18.38 8.56 4.72
N GLY A 220 -17.84 7.36 4.54
CA GLY A 220 -17.69 6.75 3.21
C GLY A 220 -19.04 6.52 2.52
N TRP A 221 -20.04 6.02 3.24
CA TRP A 221 -21.38 5.80 2.71
C TRP A 221 -22.08 7.12 2.37
N LEU A 222 -22.04 8.12 3.28
CA LEU A 222 -22.60 9.45 3.05
C LEU A 222 -21.91 10.16 1.88
N GLY A 223 -20.57 10.06 1.80
CA GLY A 223 -19.79 10.61 0.70
C GLY A 223 -20.13 9.96 -0.64
N ALA A 224 -20.21 8.64 -0.69
CA ALA A 224 -20.60 7.92 -1.89
C ALA A 224 -22.05 8.24 -2.30
N TRP A 225 -22.98 8.35 -1.34
CA TRP A 225 -24.36 8.78 -1.58
C TRP A 225 -24.40 10.20 -2.14
N GLY A 226 -23.70 11.16 -1.52
CA GLY A 226 -23.65 12.54 -1.97
C GLY A 226 -23.09 12.70 -3.37
N LEU A 227 -21.95 12.08 -3.67
CA LEU A 227 -21.29 12.15 -4.98
C LEU A 227 -22.10 11.53 -6.13
N ARG A 228 -23.03 10.62 -5.83
CA ARG A 228 -23.94 10.06 -6.85
C ARG A 228 -25.11 10.96 -7.14
N HIS A 229 -25.55 11.81 -6.18
CA HIS A 229 -26.73 12.66 -6.32
C HIS A 229 -26.36 14.11 -6.70
N VAL A 230 -25.13 14.54 -6.41
CA VAL A 230 -24.64 15.87 -6.75
C VAL A 230 -23.92 15.83 -8.10
N ALA A 231 -24.48 16.48 -9.11
CA ALA A 231 -23.82 16.66 -10.40
C ALA A 231 -22.79 17.79 -10.28
N LEU A 232 -21.51 17.43 -10.17
CA LEU A 232 -20.43 18.42 -10.15
C LEU A 232 -20.18 18.97 -11.56
N PRO A 233 -19.90 20.29 -11.70
CA PRO A 233 -19.81 20.95 -13.00
C PRO A 233 -18.57 20.54 -13.82
N ALA A 234 -17.55 19.92 -13.20
CA ALA A 234 -16.35 19.48 -13.86
C ALA A 234 -15.92 18.09 -13.36
N SER A 235 -15.44 17.25 -14.28
CA SER A 235 -14.97 15.88 -13.97
C SER A 235 -13.81 15.85 -12.98
N GLY A 236 -12.93 16.85 -13.03
CA GLY A 236 -11.80 17.00 -12.10
C GLY A 236 -12.18 17.32 -10.64
N LEU A 237 -13.41 17.72 -10.38
CA LEU A 237 -13.88 17.98 -9.01
C LEU A 237 -14.22 16.68 -8.26
N TYR A 238 -14.57 15.60 -8.96
CA TYR A 238 -14.88 14.32 -8.31
C TYR A 238 -13.67 13.72 -7.58
N PRO A 239 -12.47 13.63 -8.17
CA PRO A 239 -11.27 13.20 -7.47
C PRO A 239 -10.98 14.01 -6.20
N ILE A 240 -11.07 15.34 -6.30
CA ILE A 240 -10.82 16.24 -5.17
C ILE A 240 -11.83 16.00 -4.05
N ALA A 241 -13.12 15.88 -4.39
CA ALA A 241 -14.17 15.60 -3.43
C ALA A 241 -13.99 14.25 -2.73
N VAL A 242 -13.62 13.19 -3.48
CA VAL A 242 -13.34 11.86 -2.92
C VAL A 242 -12.19 11.92 -1.91
N MET A 243 -11.09 12.58 -2.27
CA MET A 243 -9.94 12.73 -1.35
C MET A 243 -10.29 13.59 -0.14
N ALA A 244 -11.06 14.66 -0.33
CA ALA A 244 -11.53 15.50 0.79
C ALA A 244 -12.41 14.69 1.76
N ILE A 245 -13.34 13.86 1.27
CA ILE A 245 -14.18 12.99 2.10
C ILE A 245 -13.31 11.97 2.86
N ALA A 246 -12.30 11.41 2.22
CA ALA A 246 -11.35 10.49 2.86
C ALA A 246 -10.61 11.18 4.02
N VAL A 247 -10.11 12.40 3.82
CA VAL A 247 -9.46 13.21 4.87
C VAL A 247 -10.44 13.57 5.99
N VAL A 248 -11.70 13.90 5.66
CA VAL A 248 -12.76 14.12 6.66
C VAL A 248 -12.99 12.87 7.51
N ALA A 249 -12.99 11.67 6.90
CA ALA A 249 -13.13 10.43 7.65
C ALA A 249 -11.98 10.22 8.64
N TYR A 250 -10.73 10.49 8.23
CA TYR A 250 -9.57 10.46 9.11
C TYR A 250 -9.73 11.42 10.29
N ALA A 251 -10.03 12.70 9.98
CA ALA A 251 -10.13 13.74 10.99
C ALA A 251 -11.30 13.48 11.97
N ALA A 252 -12.45 13.03 11.46
CA ALA A 252 -13.59 12.67 12.29
C ALA A 252 -13.27 11.48 13.22
N GLY A 253 -12.59 10.45 12.69
CA GLY A 253 -12.14 9.31 13.49
C GLY A 253 -11.20 9.75 14.61
N ALA A 254 -10.16 10.51 14.28
CA ALA A 254 -9.15 10.98 15.23
C ALA A 254 -9.74 11.93 16.29
N LEU A 255 -10.59 12.88 15.91
CA LEU A 255 -11.23 13.81 16.85
C LEU A 255 -12.25 13.14 17.78
N ALA A 256 -12.83 12.02 17.36
CA ALA A 256 -13.74 11.23 18.19
C ALA A 256 -13.01 10.19 19.05
N HIS A 257 -11.70 10.31 19.25
CA HIS A 257 -10.87 9.32 19.96
C HIS A 257 -11.01 7.91 19.39
N GLY A 258 -11.15 7.79 18.07
CA GLY A 258 -11.11 6.53 17.35
C GLY A 258 -9.91 6.47 16.41
N SER A 259 -9.67 5.32 15.79
CA SER A 259 -8.60 5.18 14.80
C SER A 259 -8.92 5.92 13.51
N GLY A 260 -8.28 7.09 13.30
CA GLY A 260 -8.40 7.87 12.06
C GLY A 260 -7.87 7.12 10.84
N PHE A 261 -6.80 6.32 11.00
CA PHE A 261 -6.22 5.53 9.91
C PHE A 261 -7.17 4.42 9.44
N LEU A 262 -7.85 3.74 10.35
CA LEU A 262 -8.88 2.79 9.99
C LEU A 262 -10.09 3.49 9.34
N ALA A 263 -10.47 4.66 9.85
CA ALA A 263 -11.60 5.41 9.31
C ALA A 263 -11.36 5.85 7.85
N VAL A 264 -10.19 6.40 7.52
CA VAL A 264 -9.87 6.80 6.13
C VAL A 264 -9.82 5.58 5.20
N TYR A 265 -9.21 4.48 5.63
CA TYR A 265 -9.13 3.26 4.82
C TYR A 265 -10.53 2.71 4.51
N LEU A 266 -11.40 2.55 5.51
CA LEU A 266 -12.75 2.04 5.32
C LEU A 266 -13.65 2.99 4.53
N ALA A 267 -13.56 4.31 4.76
CA ALA A 267 -14.30 5.29 3.98
C ALA A 267 -13.92 5.23 2.51
N SER A 268 -12.63 5.17 2.22
CA SER A 268 -12.10 5.05 0.86
C SER A 268 -12.51 3.73 0.21
N MET A 269 -12.45 2.62 0.93
CA MET A 269 -12.91 1.32 0.45
C MET A 269 -14.40 1.32 0.11
N VAL A 270 -15.25 1.93 0.95
CA VAL A 270 -16.68 2.08 0.66
C VAL A 270 -16.91 2.90 -0.60
N MET A 271 -16.22 4.04 -0.75
CA MET A 271 -16.30 4.89 -1.94
C MET A 271 -15.76 4.16 -3.19
N GLY A 272 -14.66 3.44 -3.08
CA GLY A 272 -14.05 2.67 -4.16
C GLY A 272 -14.96 1.60 -4.74
N ASN A 273 -15.82 1.00 -3.90
CA ASN A 273 -16.79 -0.03 -4.31
C ASN A 273 -18.16 0.55 -4.71
N ALA A 274 -18.33 1.86 -4.67
CA ALA A 274 -19.63 2.52 -4.77
C ALA A 274 -20.06 2.93 -6.20
N ARG A 275 -19.34 2.58 -7.27
CA ARG A 275 -19.61 2.99 -8.67
C ARG A 275 -19.81 4.51 -8.79
N LEU A 276 -18.80 5.28 -8.37
CA LEU A 276 -18.84 6.74 -8.45
C LEU A 276 -18.73 7.24 -9.91
N PRO A 277 -19.30 8.41 -10.23
CA PRO A 277 -19.06 9.08 -11.51
C PRO A 277 -17.57 9.36 -11.70
N HIS A 278 -17.12 9.36 -12.97
CA HIS A 278 -15.73 9.67 -13.36
C HIS A 278 -14.65 8.84 -12.62
N TRP A 279 -14.99 7.59 -12.28
CA TRP A 279 -14.12 6.69 -11.50
C TRP A 279 -12.68 6.58 -12.03
N PRO A 280 -12.40 6.42 -13.37
CA PRO A 280 -11.02 6.34 -13.85
C PRO A 280 -10.20 7.60 -13.57
N ALA A 281 -10.81 8.79 -13.71
CA ALA A 281 -10.15 10.04 -13.36
C ALA A 281 -9.84 10.12 -11.85
N THR A 282 -10.79 9.68 -11.02
CA THR A 282 -10.62 9.60 -9.56
C THR A 282 -9.49 8.64 -9.19
N ARG A 283 -9.46 7.47 -9.80
CA ARG A 283 -8.42 6.47 -9.55
C ARG A 283 -7.04 6.98 -9.96
N GLY A 284 -6.90 7.52 -11.19
CA GLY A 284 -5.62 8.05 -11.66
C GLY A 284 -5.11 9.23 -10.83
N PHE A 285 -6.00 10.10 -10.33
CA PHE A 285 -5.63 11.18 -9.43
C PHE A 285 -5.16 10.66 -8.06
N ALA A 286 -5.88 9.71 -7.48
CA ALA A 286 -5.52 9.10 -6.19
C ALA A 286 -4.18 8.37 -6.29
N ASP A 287 -3.95 7.59 -7.35
CA ASP A 287 -2.68 6.92 -7.61
C ASP A 287 -1.53 7.94 -7.72
N GLY A 288 -1.72 9.03 -8.49
CA GLY A 288 -0.71 10.09 -8.63
C GLY A 288 -0.38 10.78 -7.29
N LEU A 289 -1.41 11.08 -6.50
CA LEU A 289 -1.24 11.70 -5.18
C LEU A 289 -0.56 10.73 -4.19
N GLY A 290 -0.90 9.43 -4.26
CA GLY A 290 -0.24 8.36 -3.50
C GLY A 290 1.25 8.29 -3.80
N TRP A 291 1.66 8.37 -5.08
CA TRP A 291 3.07 8.43 -5.46
C TRP A 291 3.79 9.65 -4.88
N ILE A 292 3.18 10.84 -4.95
CA ILE A 292 3.77 12.06 -4.38
C ILE A 292 3.95 11.92 -2.87
N ALA A 293 2.92 11.44 -2.19
CA ALA A 293 2.94 11.21 -0.74
C ALA A 293 4.04 10.20 -0.36
N GLN A 294 4.13 9.10 -1.08
CA GLN A 294 5.11 8.05 -0.84
C GLN A 294 6.55 8.54 -1.07
N ILE A 295 6.82 9.21 -2.21
CA ILE A 295 8.14 9.77 -2.50
C ILE A 295 8.53 10.79 -1.45
N GLY A 296 7.65 11.77 -1.16
CA GLY A 296 7.90 12.83 -0.19
C GLY A 296 8.20 12.27 1.20
N MET A 297 7.40 11.31 1.66
CA MET A 297 7.54 10.64 2.94
C MET A 297 8.89 9.91 3.07
N PHE A 298 9.24 9.06 2.09
CA PHE A 298 10.51 8.31 2.17
C PHE A 298 11.74 9.20 2.04
N VAL A 299 11.70 10.25 1.23
CA VAL A 299 12.79 11.24 1.14
C VAL A 299 12.94 11.97 2.47
N LEU A 300 11.84 12.40 3.08
CA LEU A 300 11.86 13.08 4.38
C LEU A 300 12.40 12.18 5.49
N LEU A 301 12.00 10.91 5.51
CA LEU A 301 12.52 9.92 6.45
C LEU A 301 14.02 9.67 6.23
N GLY A 302 14.46 9.65 4.97
CA GLY A 302 15.89 9.56 4.66
C GLY A 302 16.69 10.77 5.11
N LEU A 303 16.12 11.98 5.02
CA LEU A 303 16.74 13.22 5.53
C LEU A 303 16.91 13.24 7.05
N LEU A 304 15.96 12.62 7.78
CA LEU A 304 15.99 12.56 9.25
C LEU A 304 17.09 11.63 9.78
N VAL A 305 17.60 10.72 8.94
CA VAL A 305 18.63 9.76 9.33
C VAL A 305 20.00 10.39 9.29
N THR A 306 20.81 10.08 10.29
CA THR A 306 22.21 10.47 10.39
C THR A 306 23.08 9.22 10.28
N PRO A 307 23.60 8.88 9.10
CA PRO A 307 24.31 7.62 8.84
C PRO A 307 25.47 7.31 9.78
N HIS A 308 26.25 8.31 10.22
CA HIS A 308 27.36 8.10 11.11
C HIS A 308 26.96 7.67 12.54
N GLU A 309 25.68 7.91 12.94
CA GLU A 309 25.14 7.47 14.24
C GLU A 309 24.60 6.05 14.21
N LEU A 310 24.48 5.42 13.04
CA LEU A 310 23.85 4.10 12.89
C LEU A 310 24.75 2.95 13.35
N GLY A 311 26.07 3.16 13.46
CA GLY A 311 27.05 2.09 13.64
C GLY A 311 26.74 1.13 14.78
N ASP A 312 26.42 1.66 15.96
CA ASP A 312 26.15 0.88 17.18
C ASP A 312 24.78 0.19 17.15
N ASP A 313 23.87 0.67 16.30
CA ASP A 313 22.49 0.18 16.20
C ASP A 313 22.30 -0.87 15.09
N ILE A 314 23.29 -1.08 14.22
CA ILE A 314 23.21 -2.07 13.13
C ILE A 314 23.06 -3.49 13.69
N LEU A 315 23.91 -3.91 14.62
CA LEU A 315 23.85 -5.26 15.18
C LEU A 315 22.54 -5.53 15.94
N PRO A 316 22.07 -4.64 16.83
CA PRO A 316 20.74 -4.75 17.42
C PRO A 316 19.61 -4.87 16.39
N ALA A 317 19.62 -4.04 15.35
CA ALA A 317 18.62 -4.08 14.28
C ALA A 317 18.62 -5.42 13.53
N LEU A 318 19.79 -5.96 13.21
CA LEU A 318 19.92 -7.27 12.54
C LEU A 318 19.39 -8.41 13.40
N VAL A 319 19.72 -8.41 14.71
CA VAL A 319 19.26 -9.45 15.65
C VAL A 319 17.74 -9.38 15.80
N ILE A 320 17.19 -8.21 16.06
CA ILE A 320 15.75 -8.00 16.23
C ILE A 320 15.01 -8.39 14.94
N GLY A 321 15.50 -7.94 13.78
CA GLY A 321 14.89 -8.24 12.49
C GLY A 321 14.96 -9.72 12.14
N LEU A 322 16.04 -10.43 12.50
CA LEU A 322 16.16 -11.87 12.32
C LEU A 322 15.09 -12.62 13.15
N VAL A 323 14.93 -12.26 14.42
CA VAL A 323 13.90 -12.84 15.28
C VAL A 323 12.50 -12.51 14.76
N LEU A 324 12.28 -11.26 14.35
CA LEU A 324 11.01 -10.84 13.77
C LEU A 324 10.65 -11.68 12.54
N THR A 325 11.59 -11.87 11.62
CA THR A 325 11.35 -12.53 10.34
C THR A 325 11.31 -14.06 10.46
N MET A 326 12.18 -14.65 11.32
CA MET A 326 12.32 -16.11 11.40
C MET A 326 11.46 -16.74 12.50
N ILE A 327 11.06 -15.98 13.50
CA ILE A 327 10.32 -16.50 14.66
C ILE A 327 8.98 -15.80 14.84
N ALA A 328 8.98 -14.48 15.05
CA ALA A 328 7.77 -13.76 15.42
C ALA A 328 6.71 -13.80 14.31
N ARG A 329 7.10 -13.50 13.09
CA ARG A 329 6.19 -13.50 11.94
C ARG A 329 5.67 -14.89 11.57
N PRO A 330 6.49 -15.95 11.43
CA PRO A 330 5.99 -17.30 11.20
C PRO A 330 5.08 -17.79 12.31
N LEU A 331 5.42 -17.53 13.58
CA LEU A 331 4.58 -17.91 14.72
C LEU A 331 3.22 -17.21 14.66
N SER A 332 3.18 -15.91 14.38
CA SER A 332 1.95 -15.15 14.23
C SER A 332 1.08 -15.70 13.10
N VAL A 333 1.69 -15.96 11.94
CA VAL A 333 0.97 -16.47 10.76
C VAL A 333 0.41 -17.87 11.03
N VAL A 334 1.21 -18.78 11.56
CA VAL A 334 0.77 -20.16 11.87
C VAL A 334 -0.34 -20.14 12.91
N LEU A 335 -0.18 -19.37 13.99
CA LEU A 335 -1.18 -19.29 15.05
C LEU A 335 -2.53 -18.73 14.54
N CYS A 336 -2.46 -17.68 13.72
CA CYS A 336 -3.68 -17.00 13.24
C CYS A 336 -4.32 -17.69 12.05
N LEU A 337 -3.57 -18.29 11.12
CA LEU A 337 -4.10 -18.81 9.86
C LEU A 337 -4.44 -20.31 9.88
N THR A 338 -3.81 -21.09 10.75
CA THR A 338 -4.10 -22.53 10.86
C THR A 338 -5.58 -22.82 11.19
N PRO A 339 -6.26 -22.07 12.09
CA PRO A 339 -7.68 -22.27 12.36
C PRO A 339 -8.58 -22.07 11.12
N PHE A 340 -8.16 -21.23 10.18
CA PHE A 340 -8.87 -20.98 8.93
C PHE A 340 -8.50 -21.95 7.80
N ARG A 341 -7.73 -22.99 8.10
CA ARG A 341 -7.31 -24.05 7.16
C ARG A 341 -6.59 -23.49 5.92
N VAL A 342 -5.80 -22.43 6.11
CA VAL A 342 -4.96 -21.89 5.04
C VAL A 342 -3.83 -22.90 4.74
N PRO A 343 -3.57 -23.24 3.47
CA PRO A 343 -2.49 -24.16 3.09
C PRO A 343 -1.12 -23.68 3.60
N TRP A 344 -0.24 -24.60 3.99
CA TRP A 344 1.06 -24.26 4.56
C TRP A 344 1.96 -23.47 3.58
N GLN A 345 1.80 -23.70 2.28
CA GLN A 345 2.52 -22.95 1.24
C GLN A 345 2.14 -21.45 1.26
N GLU A 346 0.82 -21.15 1.40
CA GLU A 346 0.32 -19.79 1.53
C GLU A 346 0.80 -19.16 2.85
N GLN A 347 0.75 -19.92 3.97
CA GLN A 347 1.27 -19.46 5.25
C GLN A 347 2.77 -19.15 5.20
N ALA A 348 3.57 -20.00 4.54
CA ALA A 348 5.01 -19.79 4.37
C ALA A 348 5.29 -18.53 3.54
N LEU A 349 4.54 -18.30 2.45
CA LEU A 349 4.66 -17.09 1.66
C LEU A 349 4.28 -15.85 2.48
N MET A 350 3.15 -15.88 3.20
CA MET A 350 2.69 -14.75 4.02
C MET A 350 3.62 -14.47 5.22
N SER A 351 4.29 -15.51 5.75
CA SER A 351 5.33 -15.33 6.77
C SER A 351 6.53 -14.55 6.22
N TRP A 352 6.95 -14.83 5.01
CA TRP A 352 8.07 -14.14 4.36
C TRP A 352 7.66 -12.79 3.77
N ALA A 353 6.41 -12.65 3.32
CA ALA A 353 5.85 -11.43 2.72
C ALA A 353 5.59 -10.30 3.72
N GLY A 354 5.98 -10.45 4.97
CA GLY A 354 5.87 -9.38 5.96
C GLY A 354 6.89 -8.25 5.70
N LEU A 355 6.86 -7.61 4.53
CA LEU A 355 7.69 -6.44 4.25
C LEU A 355 7.27 -5.26 5.13
N ARG A 356 8.26 -4.47 5.54
CA ARG A 356 8.06 -3.24 6.31
C ARG A 356 8.31 -2.06 5.39
N GLY A 357 7.32 -1.17 5.31
CA GLY A 357 7.41 0.07 4.53
C GLY A 357 7.82 1.26 5.37
N ALA A 358 7.27 2.43 5.03
CA ALA A 358 7.53 3.67 5.75
C ALA A 358 6.78 3.76 7.08
N VAL A 359 5.66 3.06 7.24
CA VAL A 359 4.83 3.14 8.45
C VAL A 359 5.65 2.92 9.73
N PRO A 360 6.46 1.84 9.87
CA PRO A 360 7.34 1.67 11.02
C PRO A 360 8.28 2.85 11.27
N VAL A 361 8.89 3.41 10.22
CA VAL A 361 9.86 4.51 10.38
C VAL A 361 9.15 5.79 10.84
N ILE A 362 7.93 6.08 10.31
CA ILE A 362 7.12 7.20 10.79
C ILE A 362 6.70 6.98 12.25
N LEU A 363 6.24 5.78 12.58
CA LEU A 363 5.81 5.49 13.95
C LEU A 363 6.96 5.58 14.96
N ALA A 364 8.20 5.33 14.52
CA ALA A 364 9.39 5.53 15.34
C ALA A 364 9.67 7.01 15.67
N THR A 365 9.02 7.98 14.99
CA THR A 365 9.09 9.40 15.37
C THR A 365 8.19 9.73 16.58
N ILE A 366 7.15 8.92 16.87
CA ILE A 366 6.25 9.15 18.02
C ILE A 366 7.02 9.21 19.34
N PRO A 367 7.85 8.21 19.71
CA PRO A 367 8.65 8.28 20.94
C PRO A 367 9.67 9.43 20.92
N MET A 368 10.15 9.87 19.74
CA MET A 368 11.06 11.03 19.63
C MET A 368 10.34 12.31 20.04
N VAL A 369 9.14 12.56 19.47
CA VAL A 369 8.32 13.73 19.79
C VAL A 369 7.80 13.65 21.24
N GLY A 370 7.49 12.45 21.74
CA GLY A 370 7.09 12.21 23.12
C GLY A 370 8.22 12.33 24.16
N GLY A 371 9.46 12.61 23.75
CA GLY A 371 10.61 12.77 24.64
C GLY A 371 11.01 11.48 25.37
N VAL A 372 10.75 10.32 24.78
CA VAL A 372 11.13 9.02 25.34
C VAL A 372 12.66 8.89 25.34
N GLU A 373 13.24 8.52 26.48
CA GLU A 373 14.67 8.30 26.60
C GLU A 373 15.14 7.20 25.63
N GLY A 374 16.23 7.46 24.88
CA GLY A 374 16.72 6.52 23.87
C GLY A 374 15.89 6.44 22.59
N SER A 375 14.94 7.35 22.37
CA SER A 375 14.07 7.37 21.17
C SER A 375 14.85 7.45 19.86
N ARG A 376 16.01 8.16 19.84
CA ARG A 376 16.90 8.20 18.68
C ARG A 376 17.43 6.80 18.32
N ARG A 377 17.83 6.04 19.35
CA ARG A 377 18.27 4.65 19.19
C ARG A 377 17.15 3.76 18.66
N ILE A 378 15.92 3.93 19.15
CA ILE A 378 14.74 3.22 18.64
C ILE A 378 14.56 3.52 17.15
N PHE A 379 14.61 4.79 16.76
CA PHE A 379 14.48 5.22 15.38
C PHE A 379 15.57 4.60 14.48
N ASN A 380 16.82 4.64 14.91
CA ASN A 380 17.95 4.07 14.17
C ASN A 380 17.78 2.55 13.96
N ILE A 381 17.43 1.82 15.01
CA ILE A 381 17.18 0.35 14.95
C ILE A 381 16.07 0.06 13.94
N VAL A 382 14.94 0.75 14.04
CA VAL A 382 13.80 0.57 13.12
C VAL A 382 14.19 0.88 11.69
N PHE A 383 14.89 1.97 11.46
CA PHE A 383 15.36 2.38 10.14
C PHE A 383 16.27 1.32 9.51
N VAL A 384 17.33 0.90 10.21
CA VAL A 384 18.25 -0.14 9.72
C VAL A 384 17.52 -1.43 9.44
N LEU A 385 16.62 -1.85 10.34
CA LEU A 385 15.80 -3.04 10.18
C LEU A 385 14.95 -2.97 8.90
N VAL A 386 14.22 -1.88 8.70
CA VAL A 386 13.37 -1.69 7.51
C VAL A 386 14.22 -1.76 6.23
N VAL A 387 15.35 -1.07 6.18
CA VAL A 387 16.23 -1.06 5.01
C VAL A 387 16.78 -2.46 4.72
N VAL A 388 17.41 -3.10 5.71
CA VAL A 388 18.10 -4.38 5.50
C VAL A 388 17.11 -5.48 5.14
N TYR A 389 16.00 -5.59 5.89
CA TYR A 389 15.05 -6.68 5.65
C TYR A 389 14.24 -6.47 4.37
N THR A 390 13.95 -5.23 3.98
CA THR A 390 13.33 -4.95 2.67
C THR A 390 14.28 -5.30 1.52
N LEU A 391 15.58 -5.04 1.67
CA LEU A 391 16.60 -5.44 0.70
C LEU A 391 16.73 -6.97 0.57
N VAL A 392 16.56 -7.71 1.65
CA VAL A 392 16.66 -9.18 1.64
C VAL A 392 15.37 -9.83 1.19
N GLN A 393 14.24 -9.45 1.78
CA GLN A 393 12.94 -10.08 1.54
C GLN A 393 12.39 -9.70 0.15
N GLY A 394 12.53 -8.44 -0.28
CA GLY A 394 12.00 -7.98 -1.56
C GLY A 394 12.45 -8.86 -2.73
N PRO A 395 13.74 -8.95 -3.06
CA PRO A 395 14.22 -9.75 -4.19
C PRO A 395 13.99 -11.27 -4.04
N THR A 396 13.91 -11.78 -2.80
CA THR A 396 13.73 -13.22 -2.53
C THR A 396 12.27 -13.67 -2.59
N LEU A 397 11.32 -12.74 -2.42
CA LEU A 397 9.89 -13.06 -2.39
C LEU A 397 9.38 -13.69 -3.71
N PRO A 398 9.73 -13.19 -4.91
CA PRO A 398 9.35 -13.84 -6.17
C PRO A 398 9.92 -15.25 -6.34
N TRP A 399 11.14 -15.49 -5.86
CA TRP A 399 11.76 -16.81 -5.88
C TRP A 399 11.00 -17.78 -4.96
N LEU A 400 10.64 -17.33 -3.74
CA LEU A 400 9.90 -18.13 -2.79
C LEU A 400 8.49 -18.49 -3.30
N ALA A 401 7.77 -17.52 -3.87
CA ALA A 401 6.44 -17.74 -4.45
C ALA A 401 6.48 -18.83 -5.55
N ARG A 402 7.48 -18.79 -6.43
CA ARG A 402 7.69 -19.84 -7.44
C ARG A 402 8.06 -21.18 -6.83
N LYS A 403 8.95 -21.22 -5.83
CA LYS A 403 9.35 -22.45 -5.15
C LYS A 403 8.20 -23.13 -4.42
N LEU A 404 7.27 -22.36 -3.89
CA LEU A 404 6.06 -22.85 -3.23
C LEU A 404 4.93 -23.20 -4.22
N HIS A 405 5.17 -23.07 -5.53
CA HIS A 405 4.21 -23.33 -6.60
C HIS A 405 2.92 -22.49 -6.51
N LEU A 406 2.98 -21.33 -5.86
CA LEU A 406 1.84 -20.43 -5.68
C LEU A 406 1.58 -19.53 -6.91
N GLY A 407 2.19 -19.76 -8.03
CA GLY A 407 1.96 -19.06 -9.30
C GLY A 407 1.64 -19.98 -10.46
N GLN A 408 1.46 -21.27 -10.22
CA GLN A 408 1.29 -22.28 -11.30
C GLN A 408 -0.15 -22.39 -11.81
N ASP A 409 -1.14 -21.96 -11.08
CA ASP A 409 -2.54 -21.91 -11.57
C ASP A 409 -2.76 -20.79 -12.62
N ALA A 410 -1.72 -20.02 -12.91
CA ALA A 410 -1.73 -19.01 -13.98
C ALA A 410 -1.64 -19.61 -15.39
N ASP A 411 -1.22 -20.86 -15.57
CA ASP A 411 -1.31 -21.54 -16.86
C ASP A 411 -2.78 -21.83 -17.26
N ALA A 412 -3.70 -21.82 -16.28
CA ALA A 412 -5.14 -21.83 -16.55
C ALA A 412 -5.71 -20.42 -16.79
N ALA A 413 -5.00 -19.38 -16.42
CA ALA A 413 -5.34 -17.99 -16.61
C ALA A 413 -4.25 -17.26 -17.40
N ALA A 414 -4.04 -17.64 -18.66
CA ALA A 414 -3.61 -16.68 -19.68
C ALA A 414 -4.72 -15.59 -19.79
N ASP A 415 -4.96 -14.90 -18.67
CA ASP A 415 -5.95 -13.86 -18.60
C ASP A 415 -5.41 -12.68 -19.40
N LEU A 416 -6.06 -12.46 -20.53
CA LEU A 416 -5.91 -11.28 -21.34
C LEU A 416 -5.96 -10.06 -20.42
N GLY A 417 -4.87 -9.30 -20.32
CA GLY A 417 -4.87 -8.01 -19.66
C GLY A 417 -5.84 -7.08 -20.40
N ILE A 418 -7.08 -7.06 -19.93
CA ILE A 418 -8.12 -6.20 -20.50
C ILE A 418 -8.18 -4.94 -19.65
N GLU A 419 -7.65 -3.84 -20.16
CA GLU A 419 -7.86 -2.51 -19.61
C GLU A 419 -9.12 -1.90 -20.20
N SER A 420 -9.97 -1.34 -19.36
CA SER A 420 -11.18 -0.63 -19.80
C SER A 420 -10.98 0.88 -19.67
N ALA A 421 -11.07 1.60 -20.77
CA ALA A 421 -11.15 3.05 -20.78
C ALA A 421 -12.62 3.49 -21.01
N PRO A 422 -13.23 4.29 -20.13
CA PRO A 422 -14.61 4.73 -20.32
C PRO A 422 -14.70 5.78 -21.43
N LEU A 423 -15.57 5.54 -22.40
CA LEU A 423 -15.99 6.54 -23.39
C LEU A 423 -17.20 7.31 -22.82
N GLU A 424 -16.93 8.27 -21.95
CA GLU A 424 -17.94 8.93 -21.11
C GLU A 424 -19.09 9.61 -21.88
N ARG A 425 -18.85 10.07 -23.10
CA ARG A 425 -19.88 10.71 -23.93
C ARG A 425 -20.79 9.73 -24.68
N LEU A 426 -20.36 8.49 -24.85
CA LEU A 426 -21.07 7.51 -25.69
C LEU A 426 -21.72 6.37 -24.90
N ARG A 427 -21.70 6.40 -23.58
CA ARG A 427 -22.16 5.30 -22.70
C ARG A 427 -21.59 3.94 -23.15
N GLY A 428 -20.32 3.94 -23.53
CA GLY A 428 -19.60 2.78 -24.00
C GLY A 428 -18.24 2.65 -23.33
N HIS A 429 -17.75 1.43 -23.28
CA HIS A 429 -16.44 1.09 -22.73
C HIS A 429 -15.49 0.70 -23.84
N LEU A 430 -14.26 1.18 -23.73
CA LEU A 430 -13.16 0.74 -24.57
C LEU A 430 -12.42 -0.36 -23.84
N LEU A 431 -12.38 -1.55 -24.43
CA LEU A 431 -11.63 -2.68 -23.93
C LEU A 431 -10.38 -2.83 -24.78
N SER A 432 -9.19 -2.71 -24.21
CA SER A 432 -7.93 -3.04 -24.87
C SER A 432 -7.43 -4.39 -24.39
N LEU A 433 -7.00 -5.24 -25.32
CA LEU A 433 -6.42 -6.53 -25.02
C LEU A 433 -5.28 -6.87 -25.98
N VAL A 434 -4.20 -7.41 -25.46
CA VAL A 434 -3.08 -7.95 -26.24
C VAL A 434 -3.24 -9.47 -26.35
N ILE A 435 -3.08 -10.03 -27.54
CA ILE A 435 -3.17 -11.49 -27.75
C ILE A 435 -1.85 -12.14 -27.30
N PRO A 436 -1.86 -12.91 -26.18
CA PRO A 436 -0.66 -13.58 -25.66
C PRO A 436 -0.16 -14.68 -26.64
N PRO A 437 1.12 -15.07 -26.53
CA PRO A 437 1.70 -16.15 -27.36
C PRO A 437 0.94 -17.47 -27.30
N ASP A 438 0.35 -17.79 -26.14
CA ASP A 438 -0.33 -19.07 -25.88
C ASP A 438 -1.86 -19.00 -26.11
N SER A 439 -2.37 -17.82 -26.48
CA SER A 439 -3.80 -17.63 -26.71
C SER A 439 -4.28 -18.39 -27.96
N LYS A 440 -5.40 -19.09 -27.83
CA LYS A 440 -6.10 -19.73 -28.96
C LYS A 440 -6.89 -18.76 -29.83
N MET A 441 -6.78 -17.45 -29.58
CA MET A 441 -7.26 -16.40 -30.50
C MET A 441 -6.44 -16.30 -31.78
N HIS A 442 -5.21 -16.79 -31.77
CA HIS A 442 -4.40 -16.83 -32.98
C HIS A 442 -5.07 -17.66 -34.08
N GLY A 443 -5.23 -17.08 -35.27
CA GLY A 443 -5.89 -17.74 -36.40
C GLY A 443 -7.42 -17.62 -36.41
N VAL A 444 -8.03 -16.91 -35.44
CA VAL A 444 -9.46 -16.63 -35.40
C VAL A 444 -9.75 -15.38 -36.21
N GLU A 445 -10.80 -15.39 -37.01
CA GLU A 445 -11.28 -14.20 -37.69
C GLU A 445 -12.13 -13.31 -36.78
N ILE A 446 -12.17 -12.00 -37.03
CA ILE A 446 -12.96 -11.03 -36.25
C ILE A 446 -14.44 -11.44 -36.13
N ASN A 447 -15.06 -11.90 -37.22
CA ASN A 447 -16.45 -12.38 -37.22
C ASN A 447 -16.65 -13.64 -36.37
N GLU A 448 -15.63 -14.49 -36.25
CA GLU A 448 -15.65 -15.72 -35.42
C GLU A 448 -15.55 -15.43 -33.91
N LEU A 449 -15.15 -14.23 -33.52
CA LEU A 449 -15.22 -13.80 -32.12
C LEU A 449 -16.66 -13.86 -31.59
N ARG A 450 -17.67 -13.64 -32.44
CA ARG A 450 -19.08 -13.66 -32.11
C ARG A 450 -19.39 -12.83 -30.86
N LEU A 451 -18.92 -11.57 -30.87
CA LEU A 451 -19.22 -10.62 -29.82
C LEU A 451 -20.74 -10.36 -29.73
N PRO A 452 -21.26 -10.06 -28.52
CA PRO A 452 -22.68 -9.73 -28.39
C PRO A 452 -23.04 -8.46 -29.16
N PRO A 453 -24.31 -8.33 -29.64
CA PRO A 453 -24.79 -7.09 -30.26
C PRO A 453 -24.55 -5.90 -29.33
N GLY A 454 -23.91 -4.85 -29.84
CA GLY A 454 -23.46 -3.69 -29.03
C GLY A 454 -21.98 -3.74 -28.64
N ALA A 455 -21.24 -4.77 -29.06
CA ALA A 455 -19.79 -4.82 -28.95
C ALA A 455 -19.14 -5.10 -30.29
N ALA A 456 -18.04 -4.40 -30.62
CA ALA A 456 -17.29 -4.57 -31.88
C ALA A 456 -15.80 -4.29 -31.69
N VAL A 457 -14.95 -5.01 -32.43
CA VAL A 457 -13.51 -4.68 -32.55
C VAL A 457 -13.39 -3.50 -33.47
N THR A 458 -12.86 -2.38 -32.96
CA THR A 458 -12.77 -1.11 -33.72
C THR A 458 -11.39 -0.85 -34.29
N LEU A 459 -10.35 -1.37 -33.66
CA LEU A 459 -8.97 -1.20 -34.08
C LEU A 459 -8.14 -2.44 -33.74
N VAL A 460 -7.18 -2.74 -34.62
CA VAL A 460 -6.13 -3.73 -34.36
C VAL A 460 -4.77 -3.05 -34.53
N VAL A 461 -3.90 -3.19 -33.53
CA VAL A 461 -2.51 -2.76 -33.61
C VAL A 461 -1.63 -3.98 -33.81
N ARG A 462 -0.88 -4.03 -34.88
CA ARG A 462 0.03 -5.11 -35.25
C ARG A 462 1.41 -4.53 -35.57
N GLU A 463 2.43 -4.97 -34.88
CA GLU A 463 3.82 -4.51 -35.08
C GLU A 463 3.95 -2.97 -35.14
N GLY A 464 3.20 -2.29 -34.26
CA GLY A 464 3.19 -0.84 -34.17
C GLY A 464 2.32 -0.11 -35.24
N THR A 465 1.68 -0.85 -36.14
CA THR A 465 0.77 -0.28 -37.16
C THR A 465 -0.68 -0.53 -36.78
N SER A 466 -1.48 0.54 -36.71
CA SER A 466 -2.91 0.49 -36.41
C SER A 466 -3.75 0.42 -37.68
N PHE A 467 -4.75 -0.46 -37.70
CA PHE A 467 -5.71 -0.53 -38.81
C PHE A 467 -7.11 -0.94 -38.31
N VAL A 468 -8.13 -0.53 -39.07
CA VAL A 468 -9.51 -0.94 -38.83
C VAL A 468 -9.70 -2.34 -39.42
N PRO A 469 -10.06 -3.35 -38.59
CA PRO A 469 -10.16 -4.72 -39.08
C PRO A 469 -11.44 -4.93 -39.92
N LEU A 470 -11.33 -5.77 -40.93
CA LEU A 470 -12.48 -6.33 -41.63
C LEU A 470 -13.02 -7.56 -40.87
N PRO A 471 -14.28 -7.96 -41.09
CA PRO A 471 -14.84 -9.18 -40.50
C PRO A 471 -14.01 -10.45 -40.70
N THR A 472 -13.29 -10.52 -41.84
CA THR A 472 -12.41 -11.63 -42.25
C THR A 472 -10.95 -11.43 -41.80
N THR A 473 -10.64 -10.38 -41.07
CA THR A 473 -9.28 -10.16 -40.56
C THR A 473 -8.92 -11.25 -39.58
N VAL A 474 -7.83 -11.97 -39.86
CA VAL A 474 -7.30 -13.03 -39.01
C VAL A 474 -6.42 -12.44 -37.91
N LEU A 475 -6.70 -12.78 -36.69
CA LEU A 475 -5.97 -12.36 -35.49
C LEU A 475 -4.64 -13.09 -35.36
N ARG A 476 -3.60 -12.38 -34.93
CA ARG A 476 -2.24 -12.92 -34.74
C ARG A 476 -1.77 -12.71 -33.29
N ARG A 477 -0.78 -13.50 -32.91
CA ARG A 477 -0.08 -13.33 -31.62
C ARG A 477 0.57 -11.95 -31.59
N GLY A 478 0.47 -11.27 -30.45
CA GLY A 478 1.00 -9.93 -30.29
C GLY A 478 0.12 -8.81 -30.87
N ASP A 479 -1.02 -9.14 -31.52
CA ASP A 479 -1.99 -8.11 -31.89
C ASP A 479 -2.60 -7.50 -30.62
N GLU A 480 -2.72 -6.17 -30.60
CA GLU A 480 -3.50 -5.45 -29.61
C GLU A 480 -4.85 -5.09 -30.23
N LEU A 481 -5.93 -5.51 -29.58
CA LEU A 481 -7.29 -5.28 -30.04
C LEU A 481 -7.94 -4.18 -29.20
N LEU A 482 -8.59 -3.24 -29.87
CA LEU A 482 -9.44 -2.23 -29.26
C LEU A 482 -10.90 -2.59 -29.53
N VAL A 483 -11.65 -2.91 -28.47
CA VAL A 483 -13.04 -3.34 -28.55
C VAL A 483 -13.92 -2.31 -27.87
N VAL A 484 -14.91 -1.78 -28.58
CA VAL A 484 -15.94 -0.91 -28.00
C VAL A 484 -17.13 -1.79 -27.61
N ALA A 485 -17.63 -1.61 -26.38
CA ALA A 485 -18.82 -2.29 -25.89
C ALA A 485 -19.72 -1.30 -25.14
N THR A 486 -21.03 -1.37 -25.36
CA THR A 486 -22.00 -0.57 -24.58
C THR A 486 -22.15 -1.11 -23.16
N ASP A 487 -22.54 -0.27 -22.18
CA ASP A 487 -22.67 -0.62 -20.77
C ASP A 487 -23.41 -1.96 -20.52
N PRO A 488 -24.56 -2.27 -21.16
CA PRO A 488 -25.29 -3.50 -20.88
C PRO A 488 -24.58 -4.78 -21.34
N VAL A 489 -23.68 -4.69 -22.33
CA VAL A 489 -23.04 -5.87 -22.94
C VAL A 489 -21.54 -5.99 -22.63
N ARG A 490 -20.98 -5.05 -21.88
CA ARG A 490 -19.56 -5.05 -21.51
C ARG A 490 -19.12 -6.39 -20.93
N ASP A 491 -19.77 -6.83 -19.85
CA ASP A 491 -19.38 -8.05 -19.15
C ASP A 491 -19.56 -9.31 -20.00
N ALA A 492 -20.55 -9.30 -20.90
CA ALA A 492 -20.77 -10.38 -21.84
C ALA A 492 -19.68 -10.40 -22.94
N ALA A 493 -19.26 -9.23 -23.42
CA ALA A 493 -18.18 -9.11 -24.39
C ALA A 493 -16.86 -9.55 -23.79
N GLU A 494 -16.56 -9.15 -22.56
CA GLU A 494 -15.36 -9.53 -21.83
C GLU A 494 -15.31 -11.05 -21.61
N ARG A 495 -16.38 -11.65 -21.10
CA ARG A 495 -16.48 -13.12 -20.95
C ARG A 495 -16.27 -13.84 -22.30
N ARG A 496 -16.86 -13.33 -23.37
CA ARG A 496 -16.71 -13.93 -24.68
C ARG A 496 -15.27 -13.86 -25.21
N LEU A 497 -14.59 -12.74 -25.05
CA LEU A 497 -13.20 -12.58 -25.43
C LEU A 497 -12.30 -13.54 -24.62
N ARG A 498 -12.50 -13.66 -23.32
CA ARG A 498 -11.79 -14.62 -22.46
C ARG A 498 -12.06 -16.07 -22.89
N ALA A 499 -13.32 -16.42 -23.21
CA ALA A 499 -13.66 -17.74 -23.68
C ALA A 499 -12.94 -18.12 -24.97
N VAL A 500 -12.91 -17.19 -25.96
CA VAL A 500 -12.19 -17.42 -27.23
C VAL A 500 -10.68 -17.47 -27.01
N GLY A 501 -10.13 -16.68 -26.10
CA GLY A 501 -8.71 -16.76 -25.73
C GLY A 501 -8.29 -18.15 -25.23
N ARG A 502 -9.16 -18.81 -24.44
CA ARG A 502 -8.91 -20.15 -23.87
C ARG A 502 -9.29 -21.31 -24.81
N GLY A 503 -10.42 -21.21 -25.49
CA GLY A 503 -11.03 -22.31 -26.26
C GLY A 503 -10.95 -22.15 -27.79
N GLY A 504 -10.47 -21.01 -28.28
CA GLY A 504 -10.51 -20.69 -29.70
C GLY A 504 -11.92 -20.41 -30.20
N LYS A 505 -12.12 -20.44 -31.53
CA LYS A 505 -13.41 -20.16 -32.16
C LYS A 505 -14.56 -21.10 -31.74
N LEU A 506 -14.24 -22.29 -31.27
CA LEU A 506 -15.21 -23.28 -30.81
C LEU A 506 -15.50 -23.21 -29.30
N ALA A 507 -15.03 -22.20 -28.59
CA ALA A 507 -15.18 -22.07 -27.14
C ALA A 507 -16.62 -22.27 -26.65
N GLY A 508 -17.63 -21.72 -27.34
CA GLY A 508 -19.03 -21.92 -27.00
C GLY A 508 -19.53 -23.36 -27.21
N TRP A 509 -18.98 -24.10 -28.16
CA TRP A 509 -19.30 -25.50 -28.42
C TRP A 509 -18.67 -26.45 -27.40
N LEU A 510 -17.51 -26.07 -26.89
CA LEU A 510 -16.77 -26.83 -25.88
C LEU A 510 -17.20 -26.51 -24.46
N GLY A 511 -18.29 -25.75 -24.27
CA GLY A 511 -18.76 -25.34 -22.95
C GLY A 511 -17.81 -24.40 -22.21
N THR A 512 -16.85 -23.79 -22.92
CA THR A 512 -15.89 -22.86 -22.34
C THR A 512 -16.60 -21.53 -22.14
N ASN A 513 -17.21 -21.36 -20.95
CA ASN A 513 -17.73 -20.09 -20.50
C ASN A 513 -16.54 -19.21 -20.08
N GLY A 514 -16.56 -17.94 -20.46
CA GLY A 514 -15.52 -16.97 -20.07
C GLY A 514 -15.65 -16.50 -18.63
N ASP A 515 -16.41 -17.20 -17.81
CA ASP A 515 -16.53 -16.92 -16.39
C ASP A 515 -15.20 -17.18 -15.70
N THR A 516 -14.79 -16.28 -14.82
CA THR A 516 -13.71 -16.54 -13.88
C THR A 516 -14.09 -17.79 -13.09
N PRO A 517 -13.19 -18.76 -12.93
CA PRO A 517 -13.51 -19.91 -12.10
C PRO A 517 -13.89 -19.41 -10.71
N ASP A 518 -15.11 -19.70 -10.28
CA ASP A 518 -15.51 -19.59 -8.88
C ASP A 518 -14.61 -20.54 -8.09
N ARG A 519 -13.59 -19.99 -7.44
CA ARG A 519 -12.81 -20.67 -6.41
C ARG A 519 -12.52 -19.76 -5.24
#